data_774f5bb719a8d2821301674c574e388d
#
_entry.id   774f5bb719a8d2821301674c574e388d
#
_cell.length_a   1.000
_cell.length_b   1.000
_cell.length_c   1.000
_cell.angle_alpha   90.00
_cell.angle_beta   90.00
_cell.angle_gamma   90.00
#
_symmetry.space_group_name_H-M   'P 1'
#
loop_
_entity.id
_entity.type
_entity.pdbx_description
1 polymer ?
#
loop_
_entity_poly.entity_id
_entity_poly.type
_entity_poly.pdbx_seq_one_letter_code
_entity_poly.pdbx_strand_id
1 'polypeptide(L)'
;MEPLLEVKNLTKVFEGRKQEEFAAVNQVSFSLYPYETLGIVGESGSGKSTVVKAITRLIDVSEGEIRLHGQDITHVKGKKLREAYRRFQMVFQSAAGSFDPRRTLGDGIGESLRNSGISRKETKERVKELLMQCGLPKEYAGRYPHEVSGGQCQRAAIARALAIRPEILICDEATSALDVTVQKQIIQLLKNLQKTYGMSYLFICHDLALVQLFCDRVLVMQEGRIVEEGTPNEIIMHPQTEYTKQLVEAVL
;
A
#
# COMPACT_ATOMS: atom_id res chain seq x y z
N MET A 1 -6.81 -8.33 20.41
CA MET A 1 -7.47 -8.31 19.09
C MET A 1 -6.62 -9.15 18.17
N GLU A 2 -7.21 -10.02 17.32
CA GLU A 2 -6.44 -10.82 16.38
C GLU A 2 -5.98 -9.95 15.19
N PRO A 3 -4.73 -10.11 14.71
CA PRO A 3 -4.24 -9.34 13.58
C PRO A 3 -4.89 -9.78 12.26
N LEU A 4 -5.13 -8.83 11.35
CA LEU A 4 -5.54 -9.11 9.96
C LEU A 4 -4.37 -9.67 9.15
N LEU A 5 -3.20 -9.05 9.29
CA LEU A 5 -1.95 -9.45 8.65
C LEU A 5 -0.88 -9.62 9.73
N GLU A 6 -0.17 -10.74 9.69
CA GLU A 6 0.96 -11.01 10.56
C GLU A 6 2.16 -11.42 9.70
N VAL A 7 3.28 -10.76 9.94
CA VAL A 7 4.56 -11.03 9.27
C VAL A 7 5.55 -11.49 10.35
N LYS A 8 6.18 -12.66 10.16
CA LYS A 8 7.11 -13.26 11.13
C LYS A 8 8.45 -13.55 10.48
N ASN A 9 9.52 -12.95 11.03
CA ASN A 9 10.91 -13.19 10.63
C ASN A 9 11.13 -13.15 9.12
N LEU A 10 10.41 -12.24 8.44
CA LEU A 10 10.45 -12.12 6.99
C LEU A 10 11.86 -11.76 6.55
N THR A 11 12.43 -12.59 5.70
CA THR A 11 13.76 -12.38 5.11
C THR A 11 13.67 -12.49 3.60
N LYS A 12 14.28 -11.54 2.90
CA LYS A 12 14.44 -11.57 1.44
C LYS A 12 15.88 -11.29 1.06
N VAL A 13 16.52 -12.30 0.52
CA VAL A 13 17.85 -12.24 -0.06
C VAL A 13 17.74 -12.18 -1.58
N PHE A 14 18.52 -11.33 -2.20
CA PHE A 14 18.72 -11.27 -3.65
C PHE A 14 20.14 -11.66 -4.00
N GLU A 15 20.32 -12.41 -5.06
CA GLU A 15 21.62 -12.71 -5.64
C GLU A 15 22.13 -11.50 -6.45
N GLY A 16 23.27 -10.95 -6.07
CA GLY A 16 23.95 -9.87 -6.77
C GLY A 16 24.76 -10.37 -7.98
N ARG A 17 25.25 -9.44 -8.81
CA ARG A 17 26.00 -9.76 -10.06
C ARG A 17 27.30 -10.56 -9.89
N LYS A 18 27.83 -10.70 -8.68
CA LYS A 18 29.07 -11.42 -8.36
C LYS A 18 28.87 -12.58 -7.37
N GLN A 19 27.65 -13.15 -7.29
CA GLN A 19 27.28 -14.13 -6.26
C GLN A 19 27.37 -13.58 -4.82
N GLU A 20 27.41 -12.26 -4.65
CA GLU A 20 27.27 -11.64 -3.34
C GLU A 20 25.79 -11.62 -2.98
N GLU A 21 25.42 -12.25 -1.90
CA GLU A 21 24.05 -12.23 -1.39
C GLU A 21 23.79 -10.90 -0.68
N PHE A 22 22.67 -10.25 -1.00
CA PHE A 22 22.22 -9.03 -0.34
C PHE A 22 20.85 -9.25 0.29
N ALA A 23 20.78 -9.14 1.61
CA ALA A 23 19.53 -9.23 2.36
C ALA A 23 18.79 -7.88 2.33
N ALA A 24 17.87 -7.71 1.39
CA ALA A 24 17.05 -6.50 1.29
C ALA A 24 16.00 -6.39 2.41
N VAL A 25 15.62 -7.50 3.02
CA VAL A 25 14.78 -7.60 4.22
C VAL A 25 15.39 -8.69 5.10
N ASN A 26 15.55 -8.40 6.38
CA ASN A 26 16.26 -9.27 7.33
C ASN A 26 15.46 -9.38 8.63
N GLN A 27 14.81 -10.52 8.83
CA GLN A 27 14.05 -10.90 10.04
C GLN A 27 12.99 -9.86 10.48
N VAL A 28 12.30 -9.26 9.51
CA VAL A 28 11.23 -8.29 9.79
C VAL A 28 9.99 -8.99 10.33
N SER A 29 9.49 -8.52 11.47
CA SER A 29 8.27 -9.03 12.09
C SER A 29 7.38 -7.87 12.53
N PHE A 30 6.08 -7.94 12.19
CA PHE A 30 5.05 -7.00 12.63
C PHE A 30 3.65 -7.55 12.40
N SER A 31 2.66 -6.88 12.99
CA SER A 31 1.25 -7.19 12.78
C SER A 31 0.48 -5.94 12.39
N LEU A 32 -0.55 -6.10 11.55
CA LEU A 32 -1.53 -5.08 11.22
C LEU A 32 -2.89 -5.51 11.77
N TYR A 33 -3.51 -4.62 12.53
CA TYR A 33 -4.79 -4.88 13.19
C TYR A 33 -5.99 -4.30 12.43
N PRO A 34 -7.23 -4.77 12.71
CA PRO A 34 -8.43 -4.18 12.14
C PRO A 34 -8.53 -2.68 12.40
N TYR A 35 -8.90 -1.91 11.37
CA TYR A 35 -9.07 -0.44 11.38
C TYR A 35 -7.78 0.36 11.62
N GLU A 36 -6.64 -0.29 11.72
CA GLU A 36 -5.34 0.35 11.93
C GLU A 36 -4.76 0.90 10.62
N THR A 37 -4.10 2.05 10.72
CA THR A 37 -3.15 2.55 9.72
C THR A 37 -1.74 2.38 10.26
N LEU A 38 -1.03 1.35 9.76
CA LEU A 38 0.38 1.09 10.09
C LEU A 38 1.28 1.75 9.05
N GLY A 39 2.12 2.68 9.50
CA GLY A 39 3.14 3.32 8.68
C GLY A 39 4.43 2.51 8.64
N ILE A 40 5.11 2.47 7.49
CA ILE A 40 6.51 2.01 7.37
C ILE A 40 7.31 3.16 6.78
N VAL A 41 8.29 3.66 7.54
CA VAL A 41 9.13 4.79 7.15
C VAL A 41 10.61 4.39 7.11
N GLY A 42 11.43 5.20 6.46
CA GLY A 42 12.89 5.04 6.34
C GLY A 42 13.38 5.57 5.00
N GLU A 43 14.69 5.66 4.83
CA GLU A 43 15.32 6.14 3.60
C GLU A 43 15.03 5.26 2.38
N SER A 44 15.30 5.80 1.18
CA SER A 44 15.27 5.01 -0.04
C SER A 44 16.26 3.84 0.06
N GLY A 45 15.83 2.64 -0.33
CA GLY A 45 16.67 1.44 -0.23
C GLY A 45 16.61 0.72 1.14
N SER A 46 15.92 1.23 2.16
CA SER A 46 15.82 0.57 3.47
C SER A 46 15.03 -0.76 3.48
N GLY A 47 14.42 -1.16 2.35
CA GLY A 47 13.71 -2.45 2.22
C GLY A 47 12.18 -2.37 2.24
N LYS A 48 11.56 -1.20 2.46
CA LYS A 48 10.09 -1.01 2.59
C LYS A 48 9.29 -1.61 1.43
N SER A 49 9.60 -1.23 0.20
CA SER A 49 8.89 -1.76 -0.98
C SER A 49 9.16 -3.26 -1.20
N THR A 50 10.30 -3.78 -0.71
CA THR A 50 10.59 -5.23 -0.74
C THR A 50 9.69 -5.98 0.22
N VAL A 51 9.47 -5.45 1.44
CA VAL A 51 8.50 -6.00 2.41
C VAL A 51 7.11 -6.06 1.79
N VAL A 52 6.64 -4.96 1.17
CA VAL A 52 5.33 -4.90 0.50
C VAL A 52 5.23 -5.90 -0.64
N LYS A 53 6.24 -5.99 -1.50
CA LYS A 53 6.25 -6.95 -2.61
C LYS A 53 6.25 -8.41 -2.13
N ALA A 54 6.89 -8.70 -1.00
CA ALA A 54 6.86 -10.01 -0.37
C ALA A 54 5.46 -10.33 0.19
N ILE A 55 4.86 -9.40 0.94
CA ILE A 55 3.50 -9.53 1.49
C ILE A 55 2.47 -9.75 0.38
N THR A 56 2.57 -8.97 -0.69
CA THR A 56 1.67 -9.08 -1.85
C THR A 56 2.02 -10.24 -2.77
N ARG A 57 3.00 -11.06 -2.43
CA ARG A 57 3.42 -12.23 -3.23
C ARG A 57 3.82 -11.86 -4.67
N LEU A 58 4.27 -10.63 -4.89
CA LEU A 58 4.89 -10.19 -6.15
C LEU A 58 6.33 -10.71 -6.27
N ILE A 59 6.97 -11.01 -5.14
CA ILE A 59 8.26 -11.70 -5.05
C ILE A 59 8.15 -12.83 -4.02
N ASP A 60 8.91 -13.89 -4.21
CA ASP A 60 9.02 -14.96 -3.22
C ASP A 60 9.91 -14.52 -2.05
N VAL A 61 9.54 -14.96 -0.84
CA VAL A 61 10.34 -14.77 0.37
C VAL A 61 11.45 -15.82 0.44
N SER A 62 12.57 -15.47 1.08
CA SER A 62 13.65 -16.44 1.34
C SER A 62 13.38 -17.22 2.62
N GLU A 63 12.93 -16.53 3.69
CA GLU A 63 12.59 -17.13 4.98
C GLU A 63 11.46 -16.34 5.64
N GLY A 64 10.83 -16.93 6.66
CA GLY A 64 9.78 -16.32 7.44
C GLY A 64 8.37 -16.72 6.98
N GLU A 65 7.37 -16.09 7.59
CA GLU A 65 5.97 -16.44 7.41
C GLU A 65 5.11 -15.19 7.27
N ILE A 66 4.11 -15.27 6.38
CA ILE A 66 3.09 -14.23 6.17
C ILE A 66 1.73 -14.88 6.39
N ARG A 67 0.99 -14.39 7.38
CA ARG A 67 -0.37 -14.84 7.69
C ARG A 67 -1.40 -13.76 7.43
N LEU A 68 -2.50 -14.15 6.80
CA LEU A 68 -3.67 -13.32 6.59
C LEU A 68 -4.85 -13.98 7.31
N HIS A 69 -5.44 -13.31 8.31
CA HIS A 69 -6.44 -13.90 9.23
C HIS A 69 -5.99 -15.24 9.82
N GLY A 70 -4.75 -15.31 10.30
CA GLY A 70 -4.17 -16.54 10.85
C GLY A 70 -3.82 -17.64 9.83
N GLN A 71 -4.22 -17.48 8.56
CA GLN A 71 -3.90 -18.43 7.49
C GLN A 71 -2.55 -18.09 6.85
N ASP A 72 -1.66 -19.05 6.78
CA ASP A 72 -0.38 -18.89 6.08
C ASP A 72 -0.59 -18.71 4.57
N ILE A 73 -0.11 -17.59 4.06
CA ILE A 73 -0.13 -17.24 2.63
C ILE A 73 1.26 -17.18 2.02
N THR A 74 2.31 -17.56 2.75
CA THR A 74 3.72 -17.37 2.38
C THR A 74 4.06 -18.01 1.04
N HIS A 75 3.52 -19.20 0.74
CA HIS A 75 3.83 -19.93 -0.48
C HIS A 75 2.60 -20.34 -1.29
N VAL A 76 1.41 -19.76 -0.98
CA VAL A 76 0.19 -20.09 -1.70
C VAL A 76 0.25 -19.65 -3.17
N LYS A 77 -0.42 -20.43 -4.04
CA LYS A 77 -0.49 -20.20 -5.49
C LYS A 77 -1.93 -20.39 -5.99
N GLY A 78 -2.17 -20.00 -7.23
CA GLY A 78 -3.42 -20.28 -7.93
C GLY A 78 -4.66 -19.71 -7.24
N LYS A 79 -5.64 -20.56 -6.93
CA LYS A 79 -6.93 -20.15 -6.35
C LYS A 79 -6.76 -19.50 -4.97
N LYS A 80 -5.95 -20.09 -4.09
CA LYS A 80 -5.70 -19.55 -2.73
C LYS A 80 -5.06 -18.17 -2.77
N LEU A 81 -4.11 -17.92 -3.68
CA LEU A 81 -3.50 -16.60 -3.85
C LEU A 81 -4.53 -15.58 -4.35
N ARG A 82 -5.42 -15.97 -5.28
CA ARG A 82 -6.51 -15.08 -5.74
C ARG A 82 -7.51 -14.76 -4.63
N GLU A 83 -7.76 -15.67 -3.71
CA GLU A 83 -8.58 -15.43 -2.51
C GLU A 83 -7.91 -14.43 -1.57
N ALA A 84 -6.59 -14.54 -1.36
CA ALA A 84 -5.83 -13.54 -0.60
C ALA A 84 -5.90 -12.15 -1.26
N TYR A 85 -5.74 -12.05 -2.58
CA TYR A 85 -5.86 -10.78 -3.32
C TYR A 85 -7.23 -10.11 -3.24
N ARG A 86 -8.30 -10.82 -2.88
CA ARG A 86 -9.58 -10.20 -2.60
C ARG A 86 -9.62 -9.47 -1.27
N ARG A 87 -8.76 -9.85 -0.32
CA ARG A 87 -8.70 -9.26 1.02
C ARG A 87 -7.75 -8.09 1.12
N PHE A 88 -6.70 -8.06 0.31
CA PHE A 88 -5.81 -6.91 0.22
C PHE A 88 -5.62 -6.45 -1.21
N GLN A 89 -5.49 -5.15 -1.37
CA GLN A 89 -5.17 -4.51 -2.65
C GLN A 89 -4.03 -3.53 -2.47
N MET A 90 -3.37 -3.18 -3.59
CA MET A 90 -2.21 -2.30 -3.58
C MET A 90 -2.43 -1.09 -4.48
N VAL A 91 -2.06 0.07 -3.98
CA VAL A 91 -1.90 1.32 -4.73
C VAL A 91 -0.41 1.57 -4.89
N PHE A 92 0.06 1.60 -6.12
CA PHE A 92 1.48 1.75 -6.47
C PHE A 92 1.90 3.21 -6.47
N GLN A 93 3.19 3.44 -6.31
CA GLN A 93 3.84 4.75 -6.38
C GLN A 93 3.52 5.48 -7.70
N SER A 94 3.64 4.81 -8.83
CA SER A 94 3.25 5.35 -10.14
C SER A 94 1.84 4.91 -10.51
N ALA A 95 0.85 5.76 -10.21
CA ALA A 95 -0.54 5.49 -10.62
C ALA A 95 -0.68 5.36 -12.13
N ALA A 96 -0.08 6.27 -12.91
CA ALA A 96 -0.14 6.23 -14.38
C ALA A 96 0.49 4.97 -14.95
N GLY A 97 1.66 4.55 -14.41
CA GLY A 97 2.33 3.31 -14.83
C GLY A 97 1.59 2.03 -14.43
N SER A 98 0.61 2.13 -13.54
CA SER A 98 -0.19 0.99 -13.09
C SER A 98 -1.44 0.72 -13.95
N PHE A 99 -1.78 1.62 -14.89
CA PHE A 99 -2.84 1.43 -15.88
C PHE A 99 -2.25 1.11 -17.25
N ASP A 100 -2.95 0.30 -18.06
CA ASP A 100 -2.62 0.14 -19.48
C ASP A 100 -2.94 1.47 -20.20
N PRO A 101 -1.94 2.16 -20.81
CA PRO A 101 -2.16 3.46 -21.46
C PRO A 101 -3.10 3.40 -22.66
N ARG A 102 -3.40 2.21 -23.19
CA ARG A 102 -4.30 1.98 -24.33
C ARG A 102 -5.74 1.73 -23.89
N ARG A 103 -6.01 1.67 -22.59
CA ARG A 103 -7.32 1.43 -22.00
C ARG A 103 -7.80 2.62 -21.21
N THR A 104 -9.12 2.77 -21.13
CA THR A 104 -9.71 3.83 -20.29
C THR A 104 -9.53 3.52 -18.79
N LEU A 105 -9.60 4.56 -17.97
CA LEU A 105 -9.60 4.40 -16.50
C LEU A 105 -10.74 3.48 -16.06
N GLY A 106 -11.92 3.62 -16.68
CA GLY A 106 -13.06 2.77 -16.38
C GLY A 106 -12.83 1.29 -16.71
N ASP A 107 -12.10 0.99 -17.78
CA ASP A 107 -11.72 -0.38 -18.11
C ASP A 107 -10.78 -0.97 -17.06
N GLY A 108 -9.79 -0.19 -16.63
CA GLY A 108 -8.84 -0.61 -15.58
C GLY A 108 -9.52 -0.82 -14.23
N ILE A 109 -10.36 0.12 -13.78
CA ILE A 109 -11.12 0.02 -12.52
C ILE A 109 -12.08 -1.18 -12.56
N GLY A 110 -12.77 -1.40 -13.68
CA GLY A 110 -13.77 -2.46 -13.82
C GLY A 110 -13.20 -3.85 -14.07
N GLU A 111 -11.90 -4.01 -14.24
CA GLU A 111 -11.29 -5.30 -14.58
C GLU A 111 -11.50 -6.35 -13.51
N SER A 112 -11.23 -6.03 -12.25
CA SER A 112 -11.41 -6.93 -11.11
C SER A 112 -12.88 -7.32 -10.89
N LEU A 113 -13.81 -6.40 -11.16
CA LEU A 113 -15.26 -6.65 -11.10
C LEU A 113 -15.68 -7.67 -12.17
N ARG A 114 -15.23 -7.48 -13.42
CA ARG A 114 -15.50 -8.44 -14.51
C ARG A 114 -14.91 -9.82 -14.24
N ASN A 115 -13.67 -9.86 -13.73
CA ASN A 115 -13.01 -11.11 -13.35
C ASN A 115 -13.72 -11.82 -12.18
N SER A 116 -14.53 -11.10 -11.40
CA SER A 116 -15.39 -11.64 -10.35
C SER A 116 -16.77 -12.07 -10.87
N GLY A 117 -17.02 -12.03 -12.18
CA GLY A 117 -18.28 -12.47 -12.81
C GLY A 117 -19.37 -11.40 -12.86
N ILE A 118 -19.06 -10.15 -12.52
CA ILE A 118 -20.05 -9.05 -12.57
C ILE A 118 -20.32 -8.67 -14.03
N SER A 119 -21.59 -8.46 -14.38
CA SER A 119 -22.01 -8.11 -15.73
C SER A 119 -21.38 -6.78 -16.20
N ARG A 120 -21.20 -6.63 -17.52
CA ARG A 120 -20.64 -5.39 -18.09
C ARG A 120 -21.48 -4.14 -17.73
N LYS A 121 -22.81 -4.26 -17.70
CA LYS A 121 -23.70 -3.17 -17.35
C LYS A 121 -23.49 -2.75 -15.89
N GLU A 122 -23.52 -3.70 -14.98
CA GLU A 122 -23.32 -3.47 -13.55
C GLU A 122 -21.89 -2.95 -13.26
N THR A 123 -20.86 -3.51 -13.92
CA THR A 123 -19.49 -3.01 -13.81
C THR A 123 -19.39 -1.52 -14.16
N LYS A 124 -20.05 -1.07 -15.25
CA LYS A 124 -20.04 0.34 -15.64
C LYS A 124 -20.63 1.26 -14.58
N GLU A 125 -21.74 0.88 -13.96
CA GLU A 125 -22.36 1.69 -12.90
C GLU A 125 -21.48 1.71 -11.63
N ARG A 126 -20.96 0.56 -11.20
CA ARG A 126 -20.04 0.50 -10.06
C ARG A 126 -18.75 1.32 -10.27
N VAL A 127 -18.20 1.32 -11.48
CA VAL A 127 -17.02 2.14 -11.83
C VAL A 127 -17.33 3.62 -11.65
N LYS A 128 -18.49 4.11 -12.08
CA LYS A 128 -18.92 5.49 -11.91
C LYS A 128 -19.05 5.86 -10.42
N GLU A 129 -19.66 4.97 -9.63
CA GLU A 129 -19.79 5.15 -8.19
C GLU A 129 -18.42 5.22 -7.50
N LEU A 130 -17.49 4.31 -7.83
CA LEU A 130 -16.14 4.29 -7.27
C LEU A 130 -15.36 5.56 -7.62
N LEU A 131 -15.48 6.07 -8.85
CA LEU A 131 -14.86 7.33 -9.24
C LEU A 131 -15.40 8.48 -8.39
N MET A 132 -16.72 8.59 -8.24
CA MET A 132 -17.34 9.64 -7.41
C MET A 132 -16.91 9.53 -5.94
N GLN A 133 -16.82 8.34 -5.38
CA GLN A 133 -16.33 8.10 -4.01
C GLN A 133 -14.88 8.55 -3.83
N CYS A 134 -14.08 8.46 -4.91
CA CYS A 134 -12.70 8.97 -4.93
C CYS A 134 -12.60 10.45 -5.33
N GLY A 135 -13.74 11.17 -5.41
CA GLY A 135 -13.77 12.60 -5.74
C GLY A 135 -13.48 12.90 -7.22
N LEU A 136 -13.77 11.95 -8.10
CA LEU A 136 -13.67 12.13 -9.56
C LEU A 136 -15.07 12.13 -10.20
N PRO A 137 -15.34 13.00 -11.19
CA PRO A 137 -16.54 12.92 -12.00
C PRO A 137 -16.70 11.56 -12.68
N LYS A 138 -17.92 11.06 -12.82
CA LYS A 138 -18.22 9.76 -13.44
C LYS A 138 -17.74 9.66 -14.91
N GLU A 139 -17.64 10.79 -15.59
CA GLU A 139 -17.17 10.92 -16.98
C GLU A 139 -15.71 10.49 -17.14
N TYR A 140 -14.94 10.49 -16.04
CA TYR A 140 -13.55 10.01 -16.05
C TYR A 140 -13.42 8.52 -16.37
N ALA A 141 -14.50 7.77 -16.28
CA ALA A 141 -14.53 6.39 -16.74
C ALA A 141 -14.14 6.23 -18.22
N GLY A 142 -14.42 7.25 -19.06
CA GLY A 142 -14.07 7.24 -20.49
C GLY A 142 -12.70 7.81 -20.82
N ARG A 143 -11.99 8.42 -19.85
CA ARG A 143 -10.67 9.01 -20.07
C ARG A 143 -9.55 7.98 -20.01
N TYR A 144 -8.47 8.29 -20.72
CA TYR A 144 -7.23 7.53 -20.68
C TYR A 144 -6.29 8.06 -19.59
N PRO A 145 -5.33 7.25 -19.10
CA PRO A 145 -4.40 7.68 -18.04
C PRO A 145 -3.60 8.96 -18.39
N HIS A 146 -3.27 9.17 -19.65
CA HIS A 146 -2.53 10.34 -20.14
C HIS A 146 -3.39 11.62 -20.30
N GLU A 147 -4.71 11.52 -20.15
CA GLU A 147 -5.65 12.65 -20.24
C GLU A 147 -6.02 13.24 -18.88
N VAL A 148 -5.40 12.76 -17.81
CA VAL A 148 -5.70 13.17 -16.44
C VAL A 148 -4.44 13.59 -15.70
N SER A 149 -4.58 14.46 -14.68
CA SER A 149 -3.43 14.83 -13.83
C SER A 149 -2.96 13.66 -12.96
N GLY A 150 -1.73 13.75 -12.42
CA GLY A 150 -1.18 12.74 -11.52
C GLY A 150 -2.08 12.45 -10.32
N GLY A 151 -2.60 13.48 -9.66
CA GLY A 151 -3.53 13.33 -8.53
C GLY A 151 -4.88 12.72 -8.93
N GLN A 152 -5.38 13.03 -10.13
CA GLN A 152 -6.59 12.39 -10.67
C GLN A 152 -6.35 10.92 -11.00
N CYS A 153 -5.20 10.60 -11.60
CA CYS A 153 -4.81 9.22 -11.87
C CYS A 153 -4.64 8.41 -10.57
N GLN A 154 -4.08 9.03 -9.52
CA GLN A 154 -3.95 8.42 -8.19
C GLN A 154 -5.32 8.10 -7.58
N ARG A 155 -6.28 9.03 -7.66
CA ARG A 155 -7.67 8.79 -7.22
C ARG A 155 -8.33 7.65 -7.99
N ALA A 156 -8.07 7.55 -9.30
CA ALA A 156 -8.55 6.43 -10.12
C ALA A 156 -7.87 5.10 -9.73
N ALA A 157 -6.58 5.11 -9.36
CA ALA A 157 -5.90 3.91 -8.86
C ALA A 157 -6.46 3.45 -7.50
N ILE A 158 -6.80 4.39 -6.62
CA ILE A 158 -7.53 4.10 -5.37
C ILE A 158 -8.90 3.51 -5.69
N ALA A 159 -9.67 4.10 -6.62
CA ALA A 159 -10.96 3.57 -7.05
C ALA A 159 -10.86 2.13 -7.58
N ARG A 160 -9.80 1.82 -8.33
CA ARG A 160 -9.51 0.46 -8.81
C ARG A 160 -9.27 -0.51 -7.67
N ALA A 161 -8.48 -0.11 -6.68
CA ALA A 161 -8.19 -0.94 -5.52
C ALA A 161 -9.45 -1.22 -4.68
N LEU A 162 -10.37 -0.24 -4.57
CA LEU A 162 -11.64 -0.37 -3.86
C LEU A 162 -12.67 -1.26 -4.56
N ALA A 163 -12.50 -1.56 -5.85
CA ALA A 163 -13.52 -2.23 -6.66
C ALA A 163 -14.01 -3.56 -6.06
N ILE A 164 -13.12 -4.31 -5.41
CA ILE A 164 -13.43 -5.59 -4.77
C ILE A 164 -13.61 -5.49 -3.25
N ARG A 165 -13.67 -4.28 -2.69
CA ARG A 165 -13.84 -4.00 -1.25
C ARG A 165 -12.82 -4.76 -0.39
N PRO A 166 -11.52 -4.46 -0.51
CA PRO A 166 -10.50 -5.12 0.28
C PRO A 166 -10.61 -4.76 1.77
N GLU A 167 -10.12 -5.62 2.63
CA GLU A 167 -10.00 -5.37 4.08
C GLU A 167 -8.72 -4.57 4.38
N ILE A 168 -7.67 -4.75 3.57
CA ILE A 168 -6.37 -4.07 3.71
C ILE A 168 -6.04 -3.36 2.41
N LEU A 169 -5.71 -2.07 2.50
CA LEU A 169 -5.16 -1.32 1.39
C LEU A 169 -3.69 -0.99 1.65
N ILE A 170 -2.83 -1.49 0.78
CA ILE A 170 -1.39 -1.26 0.84
C ILE A 170 -1.06 -0.08 -0.07
N CYS A 171 -0.54 0.99 0.49
CA CYS A 171 -0.14 2.20 -0.21
C CYS A 171 1.39 2.27 -0.28
N ASP A 172 2.00 1.88 -1.39
CA ASP A 172 3.46 1.93 -1.58
C ASP A 172 3.84 3.26 -2.21
N GLU A 173 4.27 4.21 -1.36
CA GLU A 173 4.62 5.59 -1.73
C GLU A 173 3.56 6.29 -2.61
N ALA A 174 2.29 5.99 -2.35
CA ALA A 174 1.16 6.39 -3.18
C ALA A 174 0.95 7.92 -3.31
N THR A 175 1.73 8.72 -2.61
CA THR A 175 1.64 10.19 -2.62
C THR A 175 2.95 10.88 -3.02
N SER A 176 4.08 10.17 -3.14
CA SER A 176 5.42 10.75 -3.29
C SER A 176 5.61 11.61 -4.55
N ALA A 177 4.88 11.31 -5.63
CA ALA A 177 4.97 12.03 -6.90
C ALA A 177 3.98 13.23 -7.01
N LEU A 178 3.31 13.60 -5.92
CA LEU A 178 2.27 14.63 -5.91
C LEU A 178 2.72 15.86 -5.12
N ASP A 179 2.18 17.02 -5.46
CA ASP A 179 2.38 18.22 -4.65
C ASP A 179 1.71 18.11 -3.26
N VAL A 180 2.20 18.89 -2.29
CA VAL A 180 1.79 18.82 -0.89
C VAL A 180 0.27 18.99 -0.70
N THR A 181 -0.36 19.83 -1.52
CA THR A 181 -1.81 20.07 -1.44
C THR A 181 -2.59 18.84 -1.86
N VAL A 182 -2.18 18.21 -2.97
CA VAL A 182 -2.80 16.98 -3.48
C VAL A 182 -2.52 15.81 -2.53
N GLN A 183 -1.32 15.71 -1.95
CA GLN A 183 -1.00 14.70 -0.92
C GLN A 183 -1.99 14.76 0.24
N LYS A 184 -2.22 15.96 0.82
CA LYS A 184 -3.19 16.15 1.91
C LYS A 184 -4.61 15.75 1.51
N GLN A 185 -5.02 16.05 0.28
CA GLN A 185 -6.33 15.65 -0.24
C GLN A 185 -6.45 14.12 -0.39
N ILE A 186 -5.39 13.44 -0.82
CA ILE A 186 -5.37 11.96 -0.90
C ILE A 186 -5.44 11.35 0.51
N ILE A 187 -4.68 11.87 1.48
CA ILE A 187 -4.76 11.41 2.87
C ILE A 187 -6.17 11.59 3.44
N GLN A 188 -6.80 12.76 3.19
CA GLN A 188 -8.18 12.97 3.63
C GLN A 188 -9.17 12.02 2.96
N LEU A 189 -8.98 11.72 1.67
CA LEU A 189 -9.77 10.71 0.96
C LEU A 189 -9.60 9.33 1.63
N LEU A 190 -8.37 8.88 1.87
CA LEU A 190 -8.09 7.59 2.51
C LEU A 190 -8.72 7.50 3.91
N LYS A 191 -8.65 8.56 4.72
CA LYS A 191 -9.34 8.63 6.03
C LYS A 191 -10.85 8.46 5.91
N ASN A 192 -11.47 9.13 4.95
CA ASN A 192 -12.90 9.01 4.71
C ASN A 192 -13.29 7.59 4.27
N LEU A 193 -12.49 6.99 3.40
CA LEU A 193 -12.69 5.62 2.94
C LEU A 193 -12.51 4.61 4.09
N GLN A 194 -11.55 4.81 4.99
CA GLN A 194 -11.37 3.99 6.18
C GLN A 194 -12.63 4.01 7.06
N LYS A 195 -13.15 5.20 7.35
CA LYS A 195 -14.38 5.37 8.13
C LYS A 195 -15.60 4.72 7.47
N THR A 196 -15.68 4.80 6.13
CA THR A 196 -16.83 4.31 5.37
C THR A 196 -16.82 2.79 5.22
N TYR A 197 -15.64 2.20 4.98
CA TYR A 197 -15.49 0.78 4.62
C TYR A 197 -14.85 -0.07 5.71
N GLY A 198 -14.32 0.54 6.77
CA GLY A 198 -13.68 -0.19 7.87
C GLY A 198 -12.36 -0.84 7.49
N MET A 199 -11.65 -0.28 6.50
CA MET A 199 -10.39 -0.83 6.01
C MET A 199 -9.23 -0.53 6.95
N SER A 200 -8.21 -1.38 6.88
CA SER A 200 -6.89 -1.14 7.48
C SER A 200 -5.90 -0.75 6.40
N TYR A 201 -4.88 0.01 6.77
CA TYR A 201 -3.86 0.48 5.83
C TYR A 201 -2.46 0.02 6.23
N LEU A 202 -1.69 -0.45 5.24
CA LEU A 202 -0.24 -0.51 5.32
C LEU A 202 0.30 0.63 4.45
N PHE A 203 0.83 1.68 5.09
CA PHE A 203 1.19 2.93 4.43
C PHE A 203 2.70 3.13 4.41
N ILE A 204 3.30 2.96 3.23
CA ILE A 204 4.72 3.20 3.02
C ILE A 204 4.91 4.65 2.60
N CYS A 205 5.69 5.39 3.38
CA CYS A 205 5.97 6.80 3.13
C CYS A 205 7.36 7.16 3.64
N HIS A 206 8.00 8.15 3.02
CA HIS A 206 9.22 8.77 3.52
C HIS A 206 8.95 10.13 4.19
N ASP A 207 7.72 10.65 4.13
CA ASP A 207 7.31 11.92 4.70
C ASP A 207 6.67 11.71 6.09
N LEU A 208 7.40 12.09 7.14
CA LEU A 208 6.96 11.97 8.53
C LEU A 208 5.75 12.86 8.85
N ALA A 209 5.58 13.99 8.15
CA ALA A 209 4.40 14.84 8.35
C ALA A 209 3.12 14.15 7.88
N LEU A 210 3.17 13.42 6.76
CA LEU A 210 2.04 12.61 6.30
C LEU A 210 1.77 11.43 7.24
N VAL A 211 2.82 10.81 7.75
CA VAL A 211 2.72 9.72 8.73
C VAL A 211 2.05 10.21 10.02
N GLN A 212 2.45 11.36 10.55
CA GLN A 212 1.82 11.98 11.71
C GLN A 212 0.33 12.29 11.49
N LEU A 213 -0.04 12.67 10.26
CA LEU A 213 -1.42 12.94 9.92
C LEU A 213 -2.28 11.69 9.76
N PHE A 214 -1.71 10.55 9.39
CA PHE A 214 -2.49 9.42 8.90
C PHE A 214 -2.30 8.12 9.67
N CYS A 215 -1.13 7.86 10.24
CA CYS A 215 -0.82 6.59 10.87
C CYS A 215 -1.18 6.55 12.36
N ASP A 216 -1.61 5.38 12.82
CA ASP A 216 -1.82 5.10 14.25
C ASP A 216 -0.52 4.60 14.89
N ARG A 217 0.27 3.82 14.15
CA ARG A 217 1.55 3.24 14.56
C ARG A 217 2.53 3.26 13.39
N VAL A 218 3.82 3.33 13.71
CA VAL A 218 4.90 3.50 12.73
C VAL A 218 6.01 2.50 13.02
N LEU A 219 6.52 1.89 11.97
CA LEU A 219 7.73 1.09 11.94
C LEU A 219 8.82 1.87 11.20
N VAL A 220 9.97 2.08 11.84
CA VAL A 220 11.13 2.68 11.20
C VAL A 220 12.03 1.57 10.67
N MET A 221 12.31 1.60 9.38
CA MET A 221 13.15 0.61 8.71
C MET A 221 14.51 1.20 8.30
N GLN A 222 15.57 0.50 8.65
CA GLN A 222 16.94 0.75 8.21
C GLN A 222 17.59 -0.55 7.77
N GLU A 223 18.27 -0.56 6.61
CA GLU A 223 19.05 -1.70 6.12
C GLU A 223 18.33 -3.06 6.21
N GLY A 224 17.05 -3.07 5.81
CA GLY A 224 16.22 -4.27 5.78
C GLY A 224 15.68 -4.71 7.13
N ARG A 225 15.84 -3.94 8.21
CA ARG A 225 15.39 -4.27 9.56
C ARG A 225 14.44 -3.20 10.11
N ILE A 226 13.53 -3.59 11.00
CA ILE A 226 12.81 -2.65 11.85
C ILE A 226 13.75 -2.29 13.00
N VAL A 227 14.05 -0.99 13.14
CA VAL A 227 14.96 -0.46 14.18
C VAL A 227 14.20 0.25 15.28
N GLU A 228 12.98 0.72 15.00
CA GLU A 228 12.15 1.37 16.01
C GLU A 228 10.66 1.20 15.65
N GLU A 229 9.80 1.14 16.67
CA GLU A 229 8.35 1.06 16.54
C GLU A 229 7.71 1.93 17.61
N GLY A 230 6.67 2.68 17.24
CA GLY A 230 5.93 3.54 18.17
C GLY A 230 4.77 4.25 17.50
N THR A 231 4.08 5.10 18.25
CA THR A 231 3.14 6.07 17.68
C THR A 231 3.90 7.14 16.87
N PRO A 232 3.26 7.81 15.90
CA PRO A 232 3.90 8.91 15.18
C PRO A 232 4.52 9.98 16.09
N ASN A 233 3.85 10.31 17.19
CA ASN A 233 4.37 11.29 18.14
C ASN A 233 5.62 10.79 18.89
N GLU A 234 5.66 9.53 19.29
CA GLU A 234 6.85 8.96 19.94
C GLU A 234 8.04 8.96 18.98
N ILE A 235 7.85 8.53 17.73
CA ILE A 235 8.90 8.49 16.71
C ILE A 235 9.43 9.89 16.39
N ILE A 236 8.57 10.92 16.32
CA ILE A 236 8.96 12.28 15.93
C ILE A 236 9.51 13.07 17.12
N MET A 237 8.88 12.99 18.29
CA MET A 237 9.22 13.84 19.44
C MET A 237 10.22 13.18 20.40
N HIS A 238 10.29 11.86 20.42
CA HIS A 238 11.13 11.10 21.35
C HIS A 238 11.83 9.92 20.68
N PRO A 239 12.53 10.13 19.52
CA PRO A 239 13.20 9.06 18.80
C PRO A 239 14.27 8.40 19.67
N GLN A 240 14.25 7.06 19.71
CA GLN A 240 15.15 6.28 20.55
C GLN A 240 16.45 5.92 19.85
N THR A 241 16.38 5.58 18.55
CA THR A 241 17.57 5.19 17.80
C THR A 241 18.23 6.41 17.18
N GLU A 242 19.55 6.33 16.96
CA GLU A 242 20.30 7.40 16.30
C GLU A 242 19.84 7.62 14.87
N TYR A 243 19.49 6.54 14.18
CA TYR A 243 18.94 6.62 12.82
C TYR A 243 17.60 7.36 12.78
N THR A 244 16.70 7.08 13.73
CA THR A 244 15.41 7.78 13.77
C THR A 244 15.59 9.27 14.06
N LYS A 245 16.55 9.66 14.92
CA LYS A 245 16.90 11.07 15.16
C LYS A 245 17.34 11.75 13.86
N GLN A 246 18.27 11.13 13.12
CA GLN A 246 18.75 11.66 11.83
C GLN A 246 17.60 11.77 10.81
N LEU A 247 16.71 10.76 10.77
CA LEU A 247 15.55 10.77 9.87
C LEU A 247 14.58 11.92 10.19
N VAL A 248 14.37 12.22 11.47
CA VAL A 248 13.52 13.32 11.93
C VAL A 248 14.17 14.67 11.62
N GLU A 249 15.45 14.85 11.93
CA GLU A 249 16.22 16.07 11.66
C GLU A 249 16.29 16.42 10.16
N ALA A 250 16.30 15.42 9.29
CA ALA A 250 16.34 15.63 7.85
C ALA A 250 15.00 16.16 7.27
N VAL A 251 13.90 16.10 8.03
CA VAL A 251 12.54 16.49 7.59
C VAL A 251 12.08 17.79 8.26
N LEU A 252 12.64 18.18 9.39
CA LEU A 252 12.38 19.41 10.13
C LEU A 252 13.32 20.53 9.70
#